data_95d8f96f5050886edc4da067cf2bf99e
#
_entry.id   95d8f96f5050886edc4da067cf2bf99e
#
_cell.length_a   1.000
_cell.length_b   1.000
_cell.length_c   1.000
_cell.angle_alpha   90.00
_cell.angle_beta   90.00
_cell.angle_gamma   90.00
#
_symmetry.space_group_name_H-M   'P 1'
#
loop_
_entity.id
_entity.type
_entity.pdbx_description
1 polymer ?
#
loop_
_entity_poly.entity_id
_entity_poly.type
_entity_poly.pdbx_seq_one_letter_code
_entity_poly.pdbx_strand_id
1 'polypeptide(L)'
;MTPSQSLRLVIIAPDLLEGIATDSHARAQAERSRQLRIGLLENGYNIVAVLPADTFLYERLAQLQPDMIIVDAESEARDSLEHVVMATRDARRPIVLFTNDNDTSHVKDAVAAGVSAYIVAGLSPERIRPILDVAMARFEHEQGLRRELADVRTELQDRKIIDRAKGLLMQRQNLNEKAAYDKLRKAAMDKGLRLGEVAQRMLDAADLLG
;
A
#
# COMPACT_ATOMS: atom_id res chain seq x y z
N MET A 1 6.39 -29.72 3.21
CA MET A 1 6.28 -28.77 2.10
C MET A 1 4.84 -28.30 2.08
N THR A 2 4.56 -27.14 2.65
CA THR A 2 3.25 -26.47 2.51
C THR A 2 3.05 -26.14 1.04
N PRO A 3 1.87 -26.41 0.44
CA PRO A 3 1.61 -26.00 -0.92
C PRO A 3 1.76 -24.46 -0.97
N SER A 4 2.68 -23.98 -1.79
CA SER A 4 2.77 -22.55 -2.15
C SER A 4 1.39 -22.17 -2.62
N GLN A 5 0.64 -21.40 -1.83
CA GLN A 5 -0.56 -20.77 -2.33
C GLN A 5 -0.12 -19.88 -3.49
N SER A 6 -0.64 -20.18 -4.68
CA SER A 6 -0.36 -19.36 -5.84
C SER A 6 -0.86 -17.94 -5.57
N LEU A 7 0.01 -16.94 -5.76
CA LEU A 7 -0.33 -15.52 -5.56
C LEU A 7 -1.60 -15.19 -6.36
N ARG A 8 -2.53 -14.51 -5.71
CA ARG A 8 -3.80 -14.07 -6.27
C ARG A 8 -3.59 -12.72 -6.95
N LEU A 9 -3.71 -12.70 -8.26
CA LEU A 9 -3.49 -11.52 -9.08
C LEU A 9 -4.82 -10.94 -9.57
N VAL A 10 -4.92 -9.62 -9.57
CA VAL A 10 -5.93 -8.87 -10.34
C VAL A 10 -5.20 -8.14 -11.46
N ILE A 11 -5.73 -8.23 -12.66
CA ILE A 11 -5.23 -7.49 -13.82
C ILE A 11 -6.18 -6.32 -14.07
N ILE A 12 -5.62 -5.13 -14.15
CA ILE A 12 -6.34 -3.93 -14.58
C ILE A 12 -5.97 -3.71 -16.05
N ALA A 13 -6.96 -3.81 -16.91
CA ALA A 13 -6.80 -3.63 -18.34
C ALA A 13 -7.99 -2.82 -18.89
N PRO A 14 -7.81 -2.11 -20.02
CA PRO A 14 -8.93 -1.49 -20.71
C PRO A 14 -10.02 -2.53 -21.02
N ASP A 15 -11.27 -2.10 -20.99
CA ASP A 15 -12.41 -2.97 -21.33
C ASP A 15 -12.44 -3.21 -22.86
N LEU A 16 -11.57 -4.09 -23.28
CA LEU A 16 -11.54 -4.55 -24.68
C LEU A 16 -12.66 -5.57 -24.84
N LEU A 17 -13.82 -5.13 -25.27
CA LEU A 17 -14.88 -6.01 -25.75
C LEU A 17 -14.28 -6.87 -26.87
N GLU A 18 -14.00 -8.13 -26.55
CA GLU A 18 -13.51 -9.13 -27.51
C GLU A 18 -14.51 -9.19 -28.67
N GLY A 19 -14.15 -8.65 -29.84
CA GLY A 19 -14.95 -8.70 -31.05
C GLY A 19 -15.17 -7.39 -31.80
N ILE A 20 -14.87 -6.23 -31.21
CA ILE A 20 -15.09 -4.90 -31.85
C ILE A 20 -13.78 -4.16 -32.12
N ALA A 21 -12.64 -4.82 -32.03
CA ALA A 21 -11.36 -4.22 -32.41
C ALA A 21 -11.33 -3.98 -33.93
N THR A 22 -11.84 -2.85 -34.36
CA THR A 22 -11.88 -2.42 -35.77
C THR A 22 -10.54 -1.90 -36.25
N ASP A 23 -9.63 -1.55 -35.33
CA ASP A 23 -8.32 -0.95 -35.59
C ASP A 23 -7.17 -1.97 -35.33
N SER A 24 -6.09 -1.85 -36.09
CA SER A 24 -4.87 -2.65 -35.96
C SER A 24 -4.20 -2.49 -34.60
N HIS A 25 -4.28 -1.30 -34.00
CA HIS A 25 -3.72 -0.96 -32.69
C HIS A 25 -4.46 -1.71 -31.57
N ALA A 26 -5.79 -1.67 -31.57
CA ALA A 26 -6.61 -2.37 -30.59
C ALA A 26 -6.42 -3.91 -30.65
N ARG A 27 -6.18 -4.46 -31.85
CA ARG A 27 -5.85 -5.88 -32.03
C ARG A 27 -4.48 -6.24 -31.42
N ALA A 28 -3.47 -5.41 -31.65
CA ALA A 28 -2.14 -5.61 -31.09
C ALA A 28 -2.16 -5.53 -29.57
N GLN A 29 -2.95 -4.63 -29.00
CA GLN A 29 -3.17 -4.50 -27.55
C GLN A 29 -3.86 -5.74 -26.98
N ALA A 30 -4.94 -6.20 -27.60
CA ALA A 30 -5.66 -7.38 -27.16
C ALA A 30 -4.76 -8.63 -27.17
N GLU A 31 -3.94 -8.81 -28.21
CA GLU A 31 -2.99 -9.93 -28.29
C GLU A 31 -1.92 -9.85 -27.20
N ARG A 32 -1.40 -8.65 -26.91
CA ARG A 32 -0.43 -8.45 -25.83
C ARG A 32 -1.05 -8.77 -24.47
N SER A 33 -2.23 -8.27 -24.17
CA SER A 33 -2.96 -8.55 -22.93
C SER A 33 -3.24 -10.05 -22.78
N ARG A 34 -3.53 -10.73 -23.90
CA ARG A 34 -3.69 -12.17 -23.92
C ARG A 34 -2.37 -12.89 -23.59
N GLN A 35 -1.25 -12.49 -24.20
CA GLN A 35 0.06 -13.07 -23.96
C GLN A 35 0.51 -12.87 -22.51
N LEU A 36 0.24 -11.70 -21.93
CA LEU A 36 0.49 -11.43 -20.50
C LEU A 36 -0.27 -12.42 -19.62
N ARG A 37 -1.57 -12.59 -19.86
CA ARG A 37 -2.39 -13.53 -19.09
C ARG A 37 -1.91 -14.96 -19.20
N ILE A 38 -1.59 -15.41 -20.42
CA ILE A 38 -1.02 -16.76 -20.66
C ILE A 38 0.29 -16.92 -19.90
N GLY A 39 1.22 -15.98 -20.02
CA GLY A 39 2.51 -16.05 -19.34
C GLY A 39 2.38 -16.05 -17.82
N LEU A 40 1.42 -15.33 -17.24
CA LEU A 40 1.13 -15.38 -15.80
C LEU A 40 0.62 -16.76 -15.38
N LEU A 41 -0.34 -17.33 -16.13
CA LEU A 41 -0.90 -18.66 -15.85
C LEU A 41 0.15 -19.78 -15.97
N GLU A 42 0.99 -19.73 -17.01
CA GLU A 42 2.09 -20.68 -17.22
C GLU A 42 3.13 -20.63 -16.10
N ASN A 43 3.35 -19.47 -15.50
CA ASN A 43 4.20 -19.30 -14.32
C ASN A 43 3.52 -19.67 -12.99
N GLY A 44 2.28 -20.17 -13.02
CA GLY A 44 1.55 -20.71 -11.86
C GLY A 44 0.87 -19.65 -11.00
N TYR A 45 0.67 -18.44 -11.52
CA TYR A 45 -0.08 -17.39 -10.82
C TYR A 45 -1.59 -17.60 -10.97
N ASN A 46 -2.36 -17.21 -9.95
CA ASN A 46 -3.82 -17.30 -9.94
C ASN A 46 -4.43 -15.93 -10.30
N ILE A 47 -4.91 -15.77 -11.53
CA ILE A 47 -5.63 -14.57 -11.96
C ILE A 47 -7.07 -14.67 -11.46
N VAL A 48 -7.41 -13.89 -10.42
CA VAL A 48 -8.74 -13.91 -9.79
C VAL A 48 -9.77 -13.05 -10.52
N ALA A 49 -9.29 -11.98 -11.19
CA ALA A 49 -10.15 -11.13 -12.02
C ALA A 49 -9.33 -10.30 -13.02
N VAL A 50 -10.00 -9.89 -14.10
CA VAL A 50 -9.55 -8.81 -15.01
C VAL A 50 -10.60 -7.70 -14.89
N LEU A 51 -10.18 -6.50 -14.54
CA LEU A 51 -11.07 -5.38 -14.22
C LEU A 51 -10.73 -4.14 -15.05
N PRO A 52 -11.70 -3.33 -15.45
CA PRO A 52 -11.44 -2.00 -15.96
C PRO A 52 -11.04 -1.03 -14.83
N ALA A 53 -10.31 0.02 -15.18
CA ALA A 53 -9.96 1.12 -14.28
C ALA A 53 -11.12 2.12 -14.17
N ASP A 54 -12.23 1.71 -13.57
CA ASP A 54 -13.44 2.52 -13.41
C ASP A 54 -13.67 2.95 -11.94
N THR A 55 -14.73 3.70 -11.69
CA THR A 55 -15.11 4.23 -10.38
C THR A 55 -15.43 3.13 -9.34
N PHE A 56 -15.75 1.90 -9.77
CA PHE A 56 -16.06 0.76 -8.90
C PHE A 56 -14.82 -0.09 -8.57
N LEU A 57 -13.66 0.29 -9.07
CA LEU A 57 -12.43 -0.47 -8.88
C LEU A 57 -12.09 -0.66 -7.39
N TYR A 58 -12.28 0.37 -6.57
CA TYR A 58 -12.04 0.30 -5.12
C TYR A 58 -12.85 -0.82 -4.46
N GLU A 59 -14.16 -0.86 -4.70
CA GLU A 59 -15.05 -1.85 -4.09
C GLU A 59 -14.70 -3.26 -4.53
N ARG A 60 -14.39 -3.45 -5.82
CA ARG A 60 -13.99 -4.75 -6.37
C ARG A 60 -12.67 -5.24 -5.78
N LEU A 61 -11.66 -4.37 -5.67
CA LEU A 61 -10.37 -4.71 -5.05
C LEU A 61 -10.53 -5.02 -3.57
N ALA A 62 -11.38 -4.27 -2.85
CA ALA A 62 -11.67 -4.52 -1.44
C ALA A 62 -12.35 -5.90 -1.22
N GLN A 63 -13.22 -6.33 -2.14
CA GLN A 63 -13.86 -7.66 -2.09
C GLN A 63 -12.89 -8.78 -2.47
N LEU A 64 -12.13 -8.59 -3.54
CA LEU A 64 -11.23 -9.62 -4.06
C LEU A 64 -9.97 -9.80 -3.21
N GLN A 65 -9.49 -8.76 -2.55
CA GLN A 65 -8.27 -8.76 -1.73
C GLN A 65 -7.09 -9.48 -2.42
N PRO A 66 -6.65 -9.01 -3.60
CA PRO A 66 -5.54 -9.64 -4.31
C PRO A 66 -4.22 -9.48 -3.55
N ASP A 67 -3.28 -10.38 -3.80
CA ASP A 67 -1.91 -10.28 -3.27
C ASP A 67 -1.08 -9.27 -4.09
N MET A 68 -1.39 -9.10 -5.38
CA MET A 68 -0.70 -8.19 -6.29
C MET A 68 -1.66 -7.70 -7.38
N ILE A 69 -1.42 -6.48 -7.85
CA ILE A 69 -2.17 -5.86 -8.96
C ILE A 69 -1.23 -5.69 -10.14
N ILE A 70 -1.67 -6.18 -11.29
CA ILE A 70 -1.00 -5.99 -12.57
C ILE A 70 -1.79 -4.94 -13.34
N VAL A 71 -1.13 -3.89 -13.80
CA VAL A 71 -1.73 -2.88 -14.68
C VAL A 71 -1.20 -3.10 -16.07
N ASP A 72 -2.07 -3.45 -17.00
CA ASP A 72 -1.78 -3.58 -18.43
C ASP A 72 -2.35 -2.36 -19.13
N ALA A 73 -1.52 -1.34 -19.33
CA ALA A 73 -1.92 -0.07 -19.86
C ALA A 73 -1.00 0.39 -21.00
N GLU A 74 -1.59 1.10 -21.96
CA GLU A 74 -0.85 1.83 -23.01
C GLU A 74 -0.77 3.34 -22.66
N SER A 75 -0.94 4.20 -23.65
CA SER A 75 -0.84 5.66 -23.51
C SER A 75 -1.79 6.29 -22.49
N GLU A 76 -2.88 5.60 -22.13
CA GLU A 76 -3.80 5.99 -21.04
C GLU A 76 -3.34 5.46 -19.66
N ALA A 77 -2.09 4.99 -19.57
CA ALA A 77 -1.52 4.41 -18.37
C ALA A 77 -1.63 5.31 -17.14
N ARG A 78 -1.58 6.62 -17.35
CA ARG A 78 -1.65 7.60 -16.26
C ARG A 78 -2.99 7.59 -15.55
N ASP A 79 -4.08 7.69 -16.28
CA ASP A 79 -5.42 7.75 -15.69
C ASP A 79 -5.78 6.43 -15.02
N SER A 80 -5.45 5.31 -15.65
CA SER A 80 -5.61 3.98 -15.07
C SER A 80 -4.79 3.80 -13.80
N LEU A 81 -3.55 4.30 -13.79
CA LEU A 81 -2.67 4.21 -12.64
C LEU A 81 -3.17 5.07 -11.47
N GLU A 82 -3.63 6.29 -11.73
CA GLU A 82 -4.20 7.16 -10.70
C GLU A 82 -5.41 6.49 -10.02
N HIS A 83 -6.30 5.87 -10.79
CA HIS A 83 -7.44 5.12 -10.25
C HIS A 83 -6.98 3.93 -9.39
N VAL A 84 -5.99 3.15 -9.83
CA VAL A 84 -5.46 2.01 -9.08
C VAL A 84 -4.81 2.45 -7.77
N VAL A 85 -4.00 3.51 -7.81
CA VAL A 85 -3.33 4.08 -6.63
C VAL A 85 -4.35 4.60 -5.62
N MET A 86 -5.38 5.30 -6.09
CA MET A 86 -6.48 5.77 -5.24
C MET A 86 -7.25 4.59 -4.63
N ALA A 87 -7.56 3.58 -5.44
CA ALA A 87 -8.30 2.39 -5.00
C ALA A 87 -7.51 1.52 -3.99
N THR A 88 -6.19 1.63 -3.95
CA THR A 88 -5.33 0.84 -3.04
C THR A 88 -4.78 1.64 -1.88
N ARG A 89 -5.18 2.90 -1.71
CA ARG A 89 -4.63 3.82 -0.70
C ARG A 89 -4.69 3.25 0.72
N ASP A 90 -5.83 2.68 1.10
CA ASP A 90 -6.08 2.19 2.47
C ASP A 90 -5.58 0.75 2.67
N ALA A 91 -5.53 -0.05 1.60
CA ALA A 91 -5.07 -1.43 1.62
C ALA A 91 -4.02 -1.65 0.54
N ARG A 92 -2.81 -1.13 0.77
CA ARG A 92 -1.72 -1.16 -0.22
C ARG A 92 -1.38 -2.57 -0.65
N ARG A 93 -1.18 -2.72 -1.95
CA ARG A 93 -0.72 -3.94 -2.62
C ARG A 93 0.44 -3.61 -3.54
N PRO A 94 1.32 -4.56 -3.85
CA PRO A 94 2.30 -4.37 -4.92
C PRO A 94 1.60 -4.17 -6.25
N ILE A 95 1.99 -3.12 -6.96
CA ILE A 95 1.47 -2.76 -8.28
C ILE A 95 2.59 -2.93 -9.29
N VAL A 96 2.36 -3.72 -10.33
CA VAL A 96 3.29 -3.90 -11.46
C VAL A 96 2.62 -3.38 -12.71
N LEU A 97 3.23 -2.39 -13.33
CA LEU A 97 2.75 -1.80 -14.58
C LEU A 97 3.50 -2.40 -15.77
N PHE A 98 2.75 -2.91 -16.74
CA PHE A 98 3.25 -3.30 -18.06
C PHE A 98 2.74 -2.32 -19.11
N THR A 99 3.63 -1.75 -19.92
CA THR A 99 3.30 -0.81 -20.98
C THR A 99 4.22 -1.00 -22.19
N ASN A 100 3.75 -0.58 -23.37
CA ASN A 100 4.61 -0.45 -24.55
C ASN A 100 5.05 1.01 -24.78
N ASP A 101 4.57 1.93 -23.96
CA ASP A 101 4.99 3.32 -24.06
C ASP A 101 6.44 3.46 -23.64
N ASN A 102 7.29 3.89 -24.59
CA ASN A 102 8.71 4.14 -24.36
C ASN A 102 8.97 5.51 -23.71
N ASP A 103 7.94 6.30 -23.45
CA ASP A 103 8.10 7.56 -22.75
C ASP A 103 8.39 7.31 -21.27
N THR A 104 9.65 7.50 -20.91
CA THR A 104 10.12 7.33 -19.51
C THR A 104 9.80 8.52 -18.62
N SER A 105 9.19 9.59 -19.13
CA SER A 105 8.83 10.78 -18.34
C SER A 105 7.88 10.43 -17.18
N HIS A 106 7.00 9.46 -17.37
CA HIS A 106 6.01 9.02 -16.39
C HIS A 106 6.54 8.00 -15.36
N VAL A 107 7.73 7.43 -15.57
CA VAL A 107 8.29 6.42 -14.63
C VAL A 107 8.48 6.97 -13.23
N LYS A 108 8.97 8.20 -13.11
CA LYS A 108 9.20 8.84 -11.79
C LYS A 108 7.88 9.06 -11.06
N ASP A 109 6.86 9.50 -11.77
CA ASP A 109 5.54 9.76 -11.20
C ASP A 109 4.86 8.45 -10.77
N ALA A 110 4.96 7.41 -11.59
CA ALA A 110 4.47 6.08 -11.25
C ALA A 110 5.15 5.51 -9.99
N VAL A 111 6.47 5.62 -9.89
CA VAL A 111 7.21 5.17 -8.69
C VAL A 111 6.84 6.02 -7.47
N ALA A 112 6.71 7.34 -7.61
CA ALA A 112 6.28 8.22 -6.52
C ALA A 112 4.85 7.90 -6.07
N ALA A 113 3.97 7.48 -6.98
CA ALA A 113 2.62 7.02 -6.69
C ALA A 113 2.58 5.65 -5.97
N GLY A 114 3.69 4.89 -5.96
CA GLY A 114 3.82 3.62 -5.23
C GLY A 114 3.80 2.38 -6.10
N VAL A 115 4.08 2.50 -7.40
CA VAL A 115 4.28 1.36 -8.30
C VAL A 115 5.55 0.62 -7.91
N SER A 116 5.45 -0.68 -7.72
CA SER A 116 6.56 -1.53 -7.29
C SER A 116 7.50 -1.90 -8.44
N ALA A 117 6.96 -2.03 -9.68
CA ALA A 117 7.74 -2.23 -10.88
C ALA A 117 7.04 -1.61 -12.09
N TYR A 118 7.83 -1.00 -12.99
CA TYR A 118 7.38 -0.40 -14.23
C TYR A 118 8.14 -1.06 -15.38
N ILE A 119 7.44 -1.73 -16.28
CA ILE A 119 8.00 -2.57 -17.33
C ILE A 119 7.62 -1.99 -18.68
N VAL A 120 8.61 -1.54 -19.44
CA VAL A 120 8.45 -1.03 -20.80
C VAL A 120 8.88 -2.12 -21.77
N ALA A 121 8.03 -2.44 -22.74
CA ALA A 121 8.23 -3.35 -23.86
C ALA A 121 8.87 -4.73 -23.51
N GLY A 122 8.46 -5.77 -24.23
CA GLY A 122 9.13 -7.07 -24.14
C GLY A 122 8.66 -7.96 -23.00
N LEU A 123 7.39 -8.35 -23.04
CA LEU A 123 6.86 -9.42 -22.23
C LEU A 123 7.40 -10.76 -22.74
N SER A 124 8.49 -11.23 -22.14
CA SER A 124 8.95 -12.61 -22.29
C SER A 124 8.40 -13.41 -21.10
N PRO A 125 7.70 -14.54 -21.33
CA PRO A 125 7.15 -15.38 -20.27
C PRO A 125 8.17 -15.74 -19.18
N GLU A 126 9.42 -15.95 -19.58
CA GLU A 126 10.53 -16.30 -18.70
C GLU A 126 10.92 -15.16 -17.73
N ARG A 127 10.61 -13.92 -18.08
CA ARG A 127 10.92 -12.74 -17.26
C ARG A 127 9.81 -12.37 -16.27
N ILE A 128 8.60 -12.87 -16.47
CA ILE A 128 7.44 -12.53 -15.64
C ILE A 128 7.74 -12.85 -14.18
N ARG A 129 8.15 -14.08 -13.89
CA ARG A 129 8.39 -14.51 -12.52
C ARG A 129 9.48 -13.69 -11.80
N PRO A 130 10.69 -13.50 -12.37
CA PRO A 130 11.70 -12.65 -11.74
C PRO A 130 11.23 -11.21 -11.50
N ILE A 131 10.45 -10.65 -12.41
CA ILE A 131 9.90 -9.29 -12.28
C ILE A 131 8.94 -9.21 -11.09
N LEU A 132 8.00 -10.15 -10.99
CA LEU A 132 7.01 -10.16 -9.91
C LEU A 132 7.67 -10.45 -8.55
N ASP A 133 8.66 -11.34 -8.50
CA ASP A 133 9.43 -11.62 -7.28
C ASP A 133 10.17 -10.36 -6.79
N VAL A 134 10.81 -9.61 -7.69
CA VAL A 134 11.47 -8.34 -7.35
C VAL A 134 10.47 -7.28 -6.92
N ALA A 135 9.33 -7.17 -7.60
CA ALA A 135 8.27 -6.22 -7.24
C ALA A 135 7.71 -6.50 -5.84
N MET A 136 7.50 -7.78 -5.52
CA MET A 136 7.03 -8.21 -4.21
C MET A 136 8.07 -7.89 -3.13
N ALA A 137 9.33 -8.29 -3.32
CA ALA A 137 10.40 -8.02 -2.37
C ALA A 137 10.59 -6.51 -2.10
N ARG A 138 10.52 -5.68 -3.15
CA ARG A 138 10.59 -4.22 -3.02
C ARG A 138 9.43 -3.65 -2.23
N PHE A 139 8.22 -4.12 -2.51
CA PHE A 139 7.03 -3.70 -1.78
C PHE A 139 7.11 -4.07 -0.29
N GLU A 140 7.48 -5.31 0.03
CA GLU A 140 7.64 -5.78 1.42
C GLU A 140 8.69 -4.96 2.19
N HIS A 141 9.82 -4.66 1.54
CA HIS A 141 10.87 -3.82 2.12
C HIS A 141 10.36 -2.40 2.40
N GLU A 142 9.68 -1.79 1.44
CA GLU A 142 9.10 -0.45 1.60
C GLU A 142 8.04 -0.40 2.70
N GLN A 143 7.19 -1.43 2.79
CA GLN A 143 6.20 -1.56 3.87
C GLN A 143 6.87 -1.72 5.24
N GLY A 144 7.97 -2.46 5.31
CA GLY A 144 8.79 -2.59 6.51
C GLY A 144 9.30 -1.23 7.00
N LEU A 145 9.95 -0.48 6.11
CA LEU A 145 10.45 0.87 6.43
C LEU A 145 9.34 1.85 6.85
N ARG A 146 8.17 1.77 6.22
CA ARG A 146 7.03 2.62 6.60
C ARG A 146 6.51 2.30 7.98
N ARG A 147 6.43 1.00 8.34
CA ARG A 147 6.03 0.58 9.71
C ARG A 147 7.03 1.08 10.73
N GLU A 148 8.32 0.84 10.51
CA GLU A 148 9.38 1.30 11.40
C GLU A 148 9.32 2.83 11.61
N LEU A 149 9.15 3.60 10.52
CA LEU A 149 9.01 5.05 10.61
C LEU A 149 7.77 5.47 11.41
N ALA A 150 6.65 4.77 11.25
CA ALA A 150 5.42 5.04 12.00
C ALA A 150 5.63 4.75 13.50
N ASP A 151 6.28 3.64 13.82
CA ASP A 151 6.57 3.24 15.20
C ASP A 151 7.48 4.25 15.90
N VAL A 152 8.57 4.67 15.25
CA VAL A 152 9.49 5.71 15.77
C VAL A 152 8.78 7.05 15.96
N ARG A 153 7.91 7.45 15.03
CA ARG A 153 7.12 8.68 15.18
C ARG A 153 6.18 8.61 16.36
N THR A 154 5.51 7.47 16.54
CA THR A 154 4.60 7.24 17.68
C THR A 154 5.37 7.30 19.01
N GLU A 155 6.54 6.66 19.09
CA GLU A 155 7.38 6.68 20.28
C GLU A 155 7.85 8.10 20.64
N LEU A 156 8.29 8.87 19.65
CA LEU A 156 8.67 10.27 19.86
C LEU A 156 7.50 11.14 20.33
N GLN A 157 6.32 10.89 19.79
CA GLN A 157 5.10 11.62 20.18
C GLN A 157 4.70 11.25 21.60
N ASP A 158 4.69 9.98 21.95
CA ASP A 158 4.40 9.48 23.29
C ASP A 158 5.36 10.09 24.31
N ARG A 159 6.66 10.15 24.01
CA ARG A 159 7.66 10.77 24.89
C ARG A 159 7.35 12.23 25.17
N LYS A 160 7.02 13.02 24.14
CA LYS A 160 6.64 14.43 24.30
C LYS A 160 5.40 14.60 25.18
N ILE A 161 4.38 13.75 24.98
CA ILE A 161 3.13 13.76 25.75
C ILE A 161 3.40 13.41 27.21
N ILE A 162 4.19 12.37 27.47
CA ILE A 162 4.59 11.95 28.83
C ILE A 162 5.37 13.05 29.53
N ASP A 163 6.32 13.70 28.85
CA ASP A 163 7.11 14.79 29.45
C ASP A 163 6.21 16.01 29.82
N ARG A 164 5.27 16.38 28.97
CA ARG A 164 4.28 17.43 29.28
C ARG A 164 3.41 17.05 30.46
N ALA A 165 2.92 15.81 30.50
CA ALA A 165 2.09 15.31 31.60
C ALA A 165 2.86 15.26 32.93
N LYS A 166 4.12 14.84 32.92
CA LYS A 166 5.02 14.93 34.09
C LYS A 166 5.14 16.39 34.57
N GLY A 167 5.42 17.33 33.66
CA GLY A 167 5.52 18.75 33.98
C GLY A 167 4.26 19.27 34.66
N LEU A 168 3.09 18.91 34.16
CA LEU A 168 1.80 19.30 34.75
C LEU A 168 1.61 18.72 36.17
N LEU A 169 1.95 17.44 36.38
CA LEU A 169 1.91 16.81 37.70
C LEU A 169 2.87 17.46 38.70
N MET A 170 4.07 17.76 38.25
CA MET A 170 5.07 18.46 39.06
C MET A 170 4.56 19.82 39.53
N GLN A 171 3.96 20.60 38.62
CA GLN A 171 3.39 21.93 38.97
C GLN A 171 2.17 21.86 39.87
N ARG A 172 1.20 21.02 39.52
CA ARG A 172 -0.10 20.99 40.27
C ARG A 172 0.00 20.28 41.61
N GLN A 173 0.91 19.33 41.79
CA GLN A 173 0.99 18.48 42.96
C GLN A 173 2.32 18.60 43.73
N ASN A 174 3.20 19.51 43.31
CA ASN A 174 4.52 19.71 43.90
C ASN A 174 5.35 18.41 43.98
N LEU A 175 5.27 17.58 42.94
CA LEU A 175 6.00 16.30 42.83
C LEU A 175 7.35 16.49 42.15
N ASN A 176 8.33 15.65 42.51
CA ASN A 176 9.54 15.53 41.71
C ASN A 176 9.26 14.70 40.46
N GLU A 177 10.18 14.73 39.47
CA GLU A 177 10.04 14.06 38.19
C GLU A 177 9.77 12.55 38.34
N LYS A 178 10.50 11.88 39.24
CA LYS A 178 10.35 10.45 39.49
C LYS A 178 8.96 10.11 40.01
N ALA A 179 8.49 10.86 41.01
CA ALA A 179 7.13 10.65 41.60
C ALA A 179 6.03 10.94 40.57
N ALA A 180 6.20 11.96 39.72
CA ALA A 180 5.29 12.24 38.61
C ALA A 180 5.22 11.10 37.61
N TYR A 181 6.36 10.56 37.21
CA TYR A 181 6.43 9.42 36.32
C TYR A 181 5.79 8.15 36.93
N ASP A 182 6.16 7.83 38.18
CA ASP A 182 5.60 6.67 38.90
C ASP A 182 4.08 6.75 39.02
N LYS A 183 3.54 7.95 39.22
CA LYS A 183 2.10 8.19 39.29
C LYS A 183 1.42 7.94 37.93
N LEU A 184 1.99 8.43 36.84
CA LEU A 184 1.49 8.14 35.48
C LEU A 184 1.53 6.66 35.20
N ARG A 185 2.65 6.00 35.52
CA ARG A 185 2.85 4.57 35.31
C ARG A 185 1.82 3.74 36.10
N LYS A 186 1.60 4.07 37.38
CA LYS A 186 0.60 3.40 38.19
C LYS A 186 -0.79 3.55 37.59
N ALA A 187 -1.17 4.75 37.18
CA ALA A 187 -2.46 5.00 36.55
C ALA A 187 -2.63 4.23 35.22
N ALA A 188 -1.54 4.05 34.46
CA ALA A 188 -1.54 3.26 33.24
C ALA A 188 -1.77 1.77 33.53
N MET A 189 -1.09 1.23 34.55
CA MET A 189 -1.26 -0.15 34.99
C MET A 189 -2.67 -0.41 35.54
N ASP A 190 -3.18 0.47 36.38
CA ASP A 190 -4.50 0.33 37.00
C ASP A 190 -5.65 0.39 35.98
N LYS A 191 -5.43 1.07 34.85
CA LYS A 191 -6.42 1.21 33.78
C LYS A 191 -6.19 0.26 32.58
N GLY A 192 -5.09 -0.49 32.56
CA GLY A 192 -4.71 -1.35 31.43
C GLY A 192 -4.45 -0.57 30.14
N LEU A 193 -3.96 0.67 30.24
CA LEU A 193 -3.69 1.58 29.14
C LEU A 193 -2.20 1.79 28.93
N ARG A 194 -1.80 2.25 27.72
CA ARG A 194 -0.42 2.68 27.47
C ARG A 194 -0.13 3.98 28.23
N LEU A 195 1.13 4.17 28.64
CA LEU A 195 1.57 5.35 29.38
C LEU A 195 1.27 6.65 28.64
N GLY A 196 1.51 6.69 27.31
CA GLY A 196 1.18 7.83 26.45
C GLY A 196 -0.31 8.15 26.41
N GLU A 197 -1.17 7.12 26.39
CA GLU A 197 -2.63 7.31 26.39
C GLU A 197 -3.12 7.93 27.70
N VAL A 198 -2.58 7.48 28.83
CA VAL A 198 -2.93 8.06 30.14
C VAL A 198 -2.43 9.49 30.26
N ALA A 199 -1.22 9.74 29.80
CA ALA A 199 -0.65 11.08 29.76
C ALA A 199 -1.48 12.03 28.89
N GLN A 200 -1.93 11.59 27.71
CA GLN A 200 -2.78 12.39 26.82
C GLN A 200 -4.13 12.69 27.47
N ARG A 201 -4.83 11.69 28.00
CA ARG A 201 -6.11 11.89 28.69
C ARG A 201 -6.01 12.86 29.87
N MET A 202 -4.88 12.84 30.57
CA MET A 202 -4.62 13.76 31.67
C MET A 202 -4.44 15.20 31.18
N LEU A 203 -3.73 15.39 30.08
CA LEU A 203 -3.56 16.70 29.45
C LEU A 203 -4.90 17.23 28.94
N ASP A 204 -5.67 16.40 28.24
CA ASP A 204 -6.99 16.76 27.72
C ASP A 204 -7.93 17.20 28.84
N ALA A 205 -7.93 16.46 29.97
CA ALA A 205 -8.71 16.84 31.14
C ALA A 205 -8.20 18.14 31.79
N ALA A 206 -6.91 18.40 31.76
CA ALA A 206 -6.35 19.64 32.32
C ALA A 206 -6.66 20.87 31.46
N ASP A 207 -6.65 20.70 30.14
CA ASP A 207 -7.00 21.76 29.17
C ASP A 207 -8.50 22.13 29.23
N LEU A 208 -9.36 21.17 29.61
CA LEU A 208 -10.81 21.43 29.85
C LEU A 208 -11.10 22.15 31.16
N LEU A 209 -10.20 22.03 32.13
CA LEU A 209 -10.43 22.61 33.49
C LEU A 209 -9.70 23.96 33.69
N GLY A 210 -8.98 24.43 32.67
CA GLY A 210 -8.40 25.74 32.55
C GLY A 210 -7.21 26.03 33.30
#